data_afb6da348dcafc61b536732229f2a36c
#
_entry.id   afb6da348dcafc61b536732229f2a36c
#
_cell.length_a   1.000
_cell.length_b   1.000
_cell.length_c   1.000
_cell.angle_alpha   90.00
_cell.angle_beta   90.00
_cell.angle_gamma   90.00
#
_symmetry.space_group_name_H-M   'P 1'
#
loop_
_entity.id
_entity.type
_entity.pdbx_description
1 polymer ?
#
loop_
_entity_poly.entity_id
_entity_poly.type
_entity_poly.pdbx_seq_one_letter_code
_entity_poly.pdbx_strand_id
1 'polypeptide(L)'
;MSKRDRKRELPPVPEALPAPAVDAHTHLDACGAKTPDEVRAMVDRAQGAGVGRVVTVADDIASAEWAVEASTWDDRVFAAVALHPTRTKDFDDADRQVLERLVEHPRVVAVGETGLDYYWDYSPPEPQQEAFRWHIDLAKRAGKPLMIHDREAHQDILRILAEEGAPETVVFHCFSGDAEFARSCVDAGYVLSFAGTATFRNANAKPLREAAQLVPLDQFVVETDAPFLTPHPFRGRPNEPYCVNYTLQDLAELRGMTLEELVVATTATAERVFRFDQA
;
A
#
# COMPACT_ATOMS: atom_id res chain seq x y z
N MET A 1 27.53 6.92 19.03
CA MET A 1 26.81 6.96 17.72
C MET A 1 26.24 8.35 17.50
N SER A 2 26.59 9.00 16.39
CA SER A 2 26.08 10.34 16.06
C SER A 2 24.59 10.30 15.67
N LYS A 3 23.90 11.48 15.75
CA LYS A 3 22.51 11.58 15.25
C LYS A 3 22.41 11.22 13.75
N ARG A 4 23.50 11.37 13.00
CA ARG A 4 23.57 11.08 11.55
C ARG A 4 23.70 9.58 11.30
N ASP A 5 24.39 8.84 12.18
CA ASP A 5 24.54 7.37 12.05
C ASP A 5 23.22 6.67 12.39
N ARG A 6 22.51 7.14 13.43
CA ARG A 6 21.17 6.59 13.79
C ARG A 6 20.13 6.73 12.69
N LYS A 7 20.22 7.73 11.81
CA LYS A 7 19.32 7.93 10.68
C LYS A 7 19.56 6.95 9.51
N ARG A 8 20.64 6.16 9.55
CA ARG A 8 20.98 5.17 8.52
C ARG A 8 20.68 3.74 8.94
N GLU A 9 20.29 3.54 10.19
CA GLU A 9 19.97 2.23 10.72
C GLU A 9 18.46 1.99 10.67
N LEU A 10 18.10 0.78 10.31
CA LEU A 10 16.72 0.29 10.45
C LEU A 10 16.24 0.44 11.90
N PRO A 11 14.92 0.64 12.14
CA PRO A 11 14.32 0.49 13.46
C PRO A 11 14.69 -0.86 14.08
N PRO A 12 14.75 -0.99 15.41
CA PRO A 12 14.84 -2.30 16.04
C PRO A 12 13.68 -3.20 15.58
N VAL A 13 13.92 -4.48 15.42
CA VAL A 13 12.80 -5.44 15.17
C VAL A 13 11.99 -5.53 16.47
N PRO A 14 10.68 -5.22 16.45
CA PRO A 14 9.83 -5.27 17.65
C PRO A 14 9.55 -6.72 18.07
N GLU A 15 8.95 -6.89 19.27
CA GLU A 15 8.35 -8.15 19.65
C GLU A 15 7.26 -8.55 18.64
N ALA A 16 7.10 -9.85 18.41
CA ALA A 16 6.13 -10.34 17.46
C ALA A 16 4.70 -9.91 17.83
N LEU A 17 3.90 -9.58 16.83
CA LEU A 17 2.47 -9.31 16.99
C LEU A 17 1.75 -10.54 17.58
N PRO A 18 0.63 -10.34 18.30
CA PRO A 18 -0.12 -11.44 18.94
C PRO A 18 -0.84 -12.36 17.93
N ALA A 19 -1.00 -11.89 16.68
CA ALA A 19 -1.53 -12.66 15.55
C ALA A 19 -0.80 -12.26 14.26
N PRO A 20 -0.83 -13.09 13.20
CA PRO A 20 -0.25 -12.73 11.91
C PRO A 20 -0.89 -11.47 11.31
N ALA A 21 -0.05 -10.54 10.85
CA ALA A 21 -0.48 -9.32 10.15
C ALA A 21 -0.15 -9.39 8.66
N VAL A 22 -0.73 -8.47 7.89
CA VAL A 22 -0.42 -8.22 6.48
C VAL A 22 0.16 -6.81 6.35
N ASP A 23 1.28 -6.68 5.62
CA ASP A 23 1.72 -5.41 5.06
C ASP A 23 1.09 -5.25 3.67
N ALA A 24 0.05 -4.41 3.58
CA ALA A 24 -0.78 -4.30 2.38
C ALA A 24 -0.10 -3.57 1.21
N HIS A 25 1.02 -2.88 1.47
CA HIS A 25 1.76 -2.12 0.45
C HIS A 25 3.21 -1.88 0.88
N THR A 26 4.14 -2.37 0.11
CA THR A 26 5.58 -2.18 0.30
C THR A 26 6.30 -2.27 -1.04
N HIS A 27 7.53 -1.73 -1.15
CA HIS A 27 8.37 -1.85 -2.34
C HIS A 27 9.65 -2.61 -1.96
N LEU A 28 9.61 -3.94 -2.02
CA LEU A 28 10.73 -4.79 -1.59
C LEU A 28 12.00 -4.51 -2.39
N ASP A 29 11.89 -4.23 -3.68
CA ASP A 29 13.00 -3.87 -4.55
C ASP A 29 13.63 -2.52 -4.14
N ALA A 30 12.80 -1.52 -3.83
CA ALA A 30 13.25 -0.22 -3.35
C ALA A 30 13.86 -0.30 -1.93
N CYS A 31 13.42 -1.25 -1.11
CA CYS A 31 14.06 -1.60 0.16
C CYS A 31 15.45 -2.26 -0.02
N GLY A 32 15.81 -2.61 -1.25
CA GLY A 32 17.12 -3.16 -1.59
C GLY A 32 17.14 -4.67 -1.80
N ALA A 33 16.01 -5.38 -1.71
CA ALA A 33 15.93 -6.78 -2.05
C ALA A 33 15.87 -6.96 -3.56
N LYS A 34 16.89 -7.60 -4.15
CA LYS A 34 17.02 -7.78 -5.61
C LYS A 34 17.07 -9.24 -6.01
N THR A 35 17.34 -10.13 -5.07
CA THR A 35 17.53 -11.57 -5.28
C THR A 35 16.59 -12.37 -4.40
N PRO A 36 16.33 -13.66 -4.72
CA PRO A 36 15.51 -14.54 -3.89
C PRO A 36 15.96 -14.61 -2.42
N ASP A 37 17.27 -14.63 -2.17
CA ASP A 37 17.80 -14.72 -0.80
C ASP A 37 17.60 -13.42 -0.02
N GLU A 38 17.71 -12.26 -0.67
CA GLU A 38 17.46 -10.95 -0.07
C GLU A 38 15.97 -10.76 0.25
N VAL A 39 15.07 -11.18 -0.65
CA VAL A 39 13.62 -11.16 -0.43
C VAL A 39 13.28 -12.07 0.77
N ARG A 40 13.75 -13.33 0.78
CA ARG A 40 13.52 -14.25 1.91
C ARG A 40 14.03 -13.66 3.22
N ALA A 41 15.25 -13.12 3.25
CA ALA A 41 15.80 -12.52 4.45
C ALA A 41 14.96 -11.34 4.97
N MET A 42 14.35 -10.54 4.07
CA MET A 42 13.49 -9.41 4.44
C MET A 42 12.16 -9.89 4.99
N VAL A 43 11.50 -10.84 4.34
CA VAL A 43 10.22 -11.39 4.84
C VAL A 43 10.40 -12.28 6.07
N ASP A 44 11.57 -12.90 6.28
CA ASP A 44 11.91 -13.59 7.52
C ASP A 44 11.99 -12.63 8.73
N ARG A 45 12.58 -11.43 8.51
CA ARG A 45 12.55 -10.36 9.53
C ARG A 45 11.12 -9.89 9.81
N ALA A 46 10.31 -9.75 8.75
CA ALA A 46 8.90 -9.36 8.87
C ALA A 46 8.10 -10.42 9.65
N GLN A 47 8.28 -11.70 9.34
CA GLN A 47 7.65 -12.80 10.05
C GLN A 47 8.08 -12.88 11.52
N GLY A 48 9.37 -12.61 11.80
CA GLY A 48 9.87 -12.53 13.17
C GLY A 48 9.18 -11.44 14.01
N ALA A 49 8.64 -10.40 13.36
CA ALA A 49 7.84 -9.35 13.99
C ALA A 49 6.31 -9.61 13.93
N GLY A 50 5.88 -10.77 13.42
CA GLY A 50 4.47 -11.13 13.29
C GLY A 50 3.81 -10.75 11.98
N VAL A 51 4.56 -10.30 10.94
CA VAL A 51 4.01 -9.97 9.63
C VAL A 51 4.09 -11.21 8.74
N GLY A 52 2.95 -11.81 8.46
CA GLY A 52 2.85 -13.10 7.76
C GLY A 52 2.78 -13.00 6.24
N ARG A 53 2.35 -11.88 5.69
CA ARG A 53 2.22 -11.64 4.23
C ARG A 53 2.55 -10.19 3.89
N VAL A 54 3.10 -9.99 2.70
CA VAL A 54 3.42 -8.67 2.15
C VAL A 54 2.94 -8.57 0.70
N VAL A 55 2.44 -7.39 0.32
CA VAL A 55 2.15 -7.07 -1.09
C VAL A 55 3.24 -6.12 -1.59
N THR A 56 4.11 -6.61 -2.48
CA THR A 56 5.10 -5.77 -3.15
C THR A 56 4.49 -5.08 -4.37
N VAL A 57 4.66 -3.77 -4.45
CA VAL A 57 3.93 -2.91 -5.38
C VAL A 57 4.89 -2.30 -6.40
N ALA A 58 4.44 -2.22 -7.65
CA ALA A 58 5.21 -1.69 -8.75
C ALA A 58 4.98 -0.19 -8.96
N ASP A 59 6.07 0.54 -9.33
CA ASP A 59 6.02 1.94 -9.77
C ASP A 59 5.99 2.08 -11.30
N ASP A 60 6.65 1.15 -12.00
CA ASP A 60 6.82 1.13 -13.45
C ASP A 60 6.83 -0.30 -14.01
N ILE A 61 6.97 -0.43 -15.33
CA ILE A 61 6.93 -1.73 -16.01
C ILE A 61 8.04 -2.66 -15.52
N ALA A 62 9.25 -2.16 -15.33
CA ALA A 62 10.37 -2.99 -14.89
C ALA A 62 10.17 -3.51 -13.45
N SER A 63 9.68 -2.67 -12.56
CA SER A 63 9.31 -3.06 -11.19
C SER A 63 8.07 -3.97 -11.16
N ALA A 64 7.14 -3.84 -12.12
CA ALA A 64 5.99 -4.74 -12.25
C ALA A 64 6.43 -6.16 -12.63
N GLU A 65 7.30 -6.30 -13.62
CA GLU A 65 7.89 -7.59 -13.99
C GLU A 65 8.66 -8.20 -12.82
N TRP A 66 9.48 -7.39 -12.14
CA TRP A 66 10.23 -7.83 -10.96
C TRP A 66 9.30 -8.24 -9.80
N ALA A 67 8.25 -7.49 -9.51
CA ALA A 67 7.33 -7.80 -8.41
C ALA A 67 6.63 -9.14 -8.61
N VAL A 68 6.20 -9.43 -9.85
CA VAL A 68 5.62 -10.73 -10.22
C VAL A 68 6.64 -11.85 -10.04
N GLU A 69 7.87 -11.67 -10.53
CA GLU A 69 8.94 -12.66 -10.36
C GLU A 69 9.25 -12.87 -8.86
N ALA A 70 9.43 -11.80 -8.09
CA ALA A 70 9.72 -11.86 -6.65
C ALA A 70 8.63 -12.58 -5.85
N SER A 71 7.36 -12.43 -6.26
CA SER A 71 6.24 -13.13 -5.63
C SER A 71 6.29 -14.67 -5.80
N THR A 72 7.08 -15.18 -6.73
CA THR A 72 7.31 -16.62 -6.91
C THR A 72 8.45 -17.17 -6.04
N TRP A 73 9.26 -16.31 -5.44
CA TRP A 73 10.42 -16.71 -4.65
C TRP A 73 10.08 -17.08 -3.21
N ASP A 74 8.94 -16.60 -2.69
CA ASP A 74 8.48 -16.88 -1.33
C ASP A 74 6.94 -16.79 -1.25
N ASP A 75 6.32 -17.76 -0.60
CA ASP A 75 4.85 -17.87 -0.51
C ASP A 75 4.19 -16.75 0.30
N ARG A 76 4.95 -16.00 1.08
CA ARG A 76 4.48 -14.84 1.85
C ARG A 76 4.42 -13.55 1.02
N VAL A 77 4.99 -13.56 -0.20
CA VAL A 77 5.08 -12.39 -1.08
C VAL A 77 4.01 -12.45 -2.16
N PHE A 78 3.24 -11.39 -2.29
CA PHE A 78 2.25 -11.16 -3.35
C PHE A 78 2.62 -9.88 -4.10
N ALA A 79 2.08 -9.68 -5.29
CA ALA A 79 2.38 -8.53 -6.13
C ALA A 79 1.15 -7.68 -6.43
N ALA A 80 1.35 -6.38 -6.59
CA ALA A 80 0.41 -5.48 -7.26
C ALA A 80 1.14 -4.83 -8.45
N VAL A 81 0.45 -4.73 -9.59
CA VAL A 81 1.04 -4.26 -10.85
C VAL A 81 0.22 -3.14 -11.47
N ALA A 82 0.87 -2.04 -11.76
CA ALA A 82 0.32 -0.89 -12.47
C ALA A 82 1.47 0.04 -12.87
N LEU A 83 1.09 1.22 -13.38
CA LEU A 83 2.01 2.33 -13.59
C LEU A 83 1.65 3.46 -12.62
N HIS A 84 2.61 3.85 -11.77
CA HIS A 84 2.48 4.96 -10.84
C HIS A 84 2.15 6.26 -11.59
N PRO A 85 1.29 7.16 -11.09
CA PRO A 85 0.89 8.38 -11.80
C PRO A 85 2.06 9.25 -12.27
N THR A 86 3.15 9.29 -11.54
CA THR A 86 4.36 10.05 -11.95
C THR A 86 5.13 9.44 -13.13
N ARG A 87 4.76 8.23 -13.60
CA ARG A 87 5.40 7.50 -14.69
C ARG A 87 4.57 7.42 -15.97
N THR A 88 3.40 8.07 -15.99
CA THR A 88 2.40 7.90 -17.06
C THR A 88 2.66 8.71 -18.32
N LYS A 89 3.64 9.62 -18.32
CA LYS A 89 3.91 10.54 -19.43
C LYS A 89 4.09 9.83 -20.79
N ASP A 90 4.73 8.69 -20.79
CA ASP A 90 5.09 7.93 -22.00
C ASP A 90 4.37 6.56 -22.02
N PHE A 91 3.26 6.41 -21.27
CA PHE A 91 2.47 5.17 -21.18
C PHE A 91 1.85 4.80 -22.53
N ASP A 92 2.35 3.75 -23.14
CA ASP A 92 1.98 3.31 -24.50
C ASP A 92 1.29 1.94 -24.54
N ASP A 93 0.99 1.46 -25.74
CA ASP A 93 0.32 0.17 -25.94
C ASP A 93 1.23 -1.03 -25.61
N ALA A 94 2.56 -0.88 -25.67
CA ALA A 94 3.47 -1.95 -25.27
C ALA A 94 3.44 -2.13 -23.74
N ASP A 95 3.44 -1.05 -22.99
CA ASP A 95 3.28 -1.07 -21.53
C ASP A 95 1.95 -1.70 -21.11
N ARG A 96 0.85 -1.31 -21.80
CA ARG A 96 -0.48 -1.88 -21.58
C ARG A 96 -0.50 -3.39 -21.78
N GLN A 97 0.10 -3.90 -22.85
CA GLN A 97 0.19 -5.34 -23.11
C GLN A 97 1.00 -6.08 -22.06
N VAL A 98 2.06 -5.47 -21.53
CA VAL A 98 2.83 -6.06 -20.41
C VAL A 98 1.96 -6.17 -19.16
N LEU A 99 1.30 -5.09 -18.76
CA LEU A 99 0.44 -5.09 -17.57
C LEU A 99 -0.76 -6.03 -17.69
N GLU A 100 -1.40 -6.11 -18.88
CA GLU A 100 -2.47 -7.07 -19.16
C GLU A 100 -2.01 -8.53 -19.01
N ARG A 101 -0.79 -8.85 -19.41
CA ARG A 101 -0.20 -10.18 -19.19
C ARG A 101 0.12 -10.42 -17.72
N LEU A 102 0.73 -9.45 -17.04
CA LEU A 102 1.18 -9.59 -15.66
C LEU A 102 0.01 -9.74 -14.69
N VAL A 103 -1.09 -9.01 -14.91
CA VAL A 103 -2.26 -9.05 -14.04
C VAL A 103 -2.93 -10.42 -13.97
N GLU A 104 -2.76 -11.25 -14.99
CA GLU A 104 -3.29 -12.62 -15.02
C GLU A 104 -2.49 -13.60 -14.14
N HIS A 105 -1.30 -13.22 -13.68
CA HIS A 105 -0.51 -14.08 -12.82
C HIS A 105 -1.22 -14.30 -11.48
N PRO A 106 -1.31 -15.56 -10.98
CA PRO A 106 -2.06 -15.86 -9.75
C PRO A 106 -1.55 -15.09 -8.53
N ARG A 107 -0.23 -14.85 -8.44
CA ARG A 107 0.37 -14.09 -7.32
C ARG A 107 0.15 -12.57 -7.39
N VAL A 108 -0.44 -12.06 -8.46
CA VAL A 108 -0.86 -10.65 -8.54
C VAL A 108 -2.23 -10.51 -7.90
N VAL A 109 -2.32 -9.75 -6.83
CA VAL A 109 -3.53 -9.62 -6.00
C VAL A 109 -4.24 -8.28 -6.14
N ALA A 110 -3.63 -7.33 -6.85
CA ALA A 110 -4.24 -6.02 -7.13
C ALA A 110 -3.68 -5.39 -8.42
N VAL A 111 -4.47 -4.49 -9.02
CA VAL A 111 -3.98 -3.50 -9.98
C VAL A 111 -3.58 -2.27 -9.18
N GLY A 112 -2.29 -1.99 -9.10
CA GLY A 112 -1.74 -0.90 -8.28
C GLY A 112 -0.20 -0.89 -8.25
N GLU A 113 0.37 0.29 -7.88
CA GLU A 113 -0.40 1.49 -7.55
C GLU A 113 -0.61 2.36 -8.79
N THR A 114 -1.79 2.88 -8.91
CA THR A 114 -2.23 3.80 -9.95
C THR A 114 -3.06 4.93 -9.35
N GLY A 115 -3.36 5.96 -10.07
CA GLY A 115 -4.14 7.08 -9.56
C GLY A 115 -3.60 8.42 -10.01
N LEU A 116 -3.60 9.41 -9.11
CA LEU A 116 -3.19 10.78 -9.43
C LEU A 116 -2.24 11.34 -8.37
N ASP A 117 -1.19 12.04 -8.86
CA ASP A 117 -0.24 12.79 -8.05
C ASP A 117 -0.07 14.19 -8.64
N TYR A 118 -0.67 15.20 -8.01
CA TYR A 118 -0.58 16.58 -8.46
C TYR A 118 0.49 17.39 -7.71
N TYR A 119 1.20 16.73 -6.81
CA TYR A 119 2.33 17.33 -6.09
C TYR A 119 3.63 17.30 -6.94
N TRP A 120 3.90 16.16 -7.62
CA TRP A 120 5.07 16.00 -8.47
C TRP A 120 4.73 16.30 -9.93
N ASP A 121 5.62 17.03 -10.64
CA ASP A 121 5.46 17.43 -12.04
C ASP A 121 6.15 16.49 -13.05
N TYR A 122 6.39 15.23 -12.68
CA TYR A 122 7.06 14.25 -13.56
C TYR A 122 6.16 13.79 -14.71
N SER A 123 4.86 13.77 -14.52
CA SER A 123 3.87 13.53 -15.56
C SER A 123 2.75 14.58 -15.44
N PRO A 124 2.29 15.17 -16.57
CA PRO A 124 1.16 16.09 -16.56
C PRO A 124 -0.15 15.41 -16.09
N PRO A 125 -1.16 16.19 -15.62
CA PRO A 125 -2.44 15.63 -15.16
C PRO A 125 -3.19 14.79 -16.21
N GLU A 126 -3.20 15.19 -17.48
CA GLU A 126 -3.95 14.51 -18.55
C GLU A 126 -3.45 13.07 -18.77
N PRO A 127 -2.15 12.78 -19.00
CA PRO A 127 -1.64 11.41 -19.06
C PRO A 127 -1.91 10.60 -17.79
N GLN A 128 -1.84 11.22 -16.59
CA GLN A 128 -2.18 10.54 -15.34
C GLN A 128 -3.65 10.11 -15.34
N GLN A 129 -4.59 11.01 -15.70
CA GLN A 129 -6.02 10.70 -15.74
C GLN A 129 -6.35 9.65 -16.80
N GLU A 130 -5.72 9.71 -17.97
CA GLU A 130 -5.90 8.67 -19.01
C GLU A 130 -5.42 7.31 -18.53
N ALA A 131 -4.22 7.23 -17.96
CA ALA A 131 -3.68 5.99 -17.41
C ALA A 131 -4.54 5.46 -16.26
N PHE A 132 -5.03 6.33 -15.37
CA PHE A 132 -5.91 5.93 -14.27
C PHE A 132 -7.21 5.31 -14.77
N ARG A 133 -7.87 5.90 -15.79
CA ARG A 133 -9.06 5.33 -16.44
C ARG A 133 -8.77 3.95 -17.03
N TRP A 134 -7.65 3.79 -17.69
CA TRP A 134 -7.25 2.51 -18.25
C TRP A 134 -7.02 1.44 -17.16
N HIS A 135 -6.38 1.81 -16.04
CA HIS A 135 -6.17 0.88 -14.93
C HIS A 135 -7.48 0.51 -14.21
N ILE A 136 -8.45 1.42 -14.13
CA ILE A 136 -9.81 1.12 -13.64
C ILE A 136 -10.45 0.03 -14.51
N ASP A 137 -10.37 0.17 -15.83
CA ASP A 137 -10.87 -0.85 -16.77
C ASP A 137 -10.13 -2.19 -16.63
N LEU A 138 -8.79 -2.15 -16.53
CA LEU A 138 -7.98 -3.34 -16.29
C LEU A 138 -8.39 -4.06 -15.00
N ALA A 139 -8.56 -3.35 -13.90
CA ALA A 139 -8.97 -3.93 -12.62
C ALA A 139 -10.34 -4.61 -12.73
N LYS A 140 -11.31 -3.99 -13.41
CA LYS A 140 -12.63 -4.57 -13.67
C LYS A 140 -12.56 -5.84 -14.51
N ARG A 141 -11.79 -5.81 -15.61
CA ARG A 141 -11.62 -6.98 -16.49
C ARG A 141 -10.93 -8.14 -15.79
N ALA A 142 -9.93 -7.84 -14.97
CA ALA A 142 -9.18 -8.84 -14.21
C ALA A 142 -9.91 -9.32 -12.94
N GLY A 143 -10.98 -8.64 -12.51
CA GLY A 143 -11.69 -8.97 -11.27
C GLY A 143 -10.84 -8.77 -10.02
N LYS A 144 -9.86 -7.84 -10.07
CA LYS A 144 -8.89 -7.57 -8.99
C LYS A 144 -9.14 -6.22 -8.34
N PRO A 145 -8.78 -6.05 -7.06
CA PRO A 145 -8.80 -4.75 -6.39
C PRO A 145 -8.00 -3.69 -7.16
N LEU A 146 -8.49 -2.45 -7.13
CA LEU A 146 -7.76 -1.28 -7.60
C LEU A 146 -7.10 -0.61 -6.40
N MET A 147 -5.77 -0.52 -6.39
CA MET A 147 -4.99 0.14 -5.35
C MET A 147 -4.58 1.53 -5.83
N ILE A 148 -5.07 2.57 -5.14
CA ILE A 148 -5.01 3.96 -5.59
C ILE A 148 -3.97 4.75 -4.82
N HIS A 149 -3.07 5.39 -5.56
CA HIS A 149 -2.25 6.52 -5.12
C HIS A 149 -3.03 7.83 -5.25
N ASP A 150 -3.11 8.60 -4.19
CA ASP A 150 -3.83 9.87 -4.14
C ASP A 150 -3.00 10.95 -3.44
N ARG A 151 -2.49 11.88 -4.20
CA ARG A 151 -1.73 13.01 -3.65
C ARG A 151 -2.19 14.33 -4.24
N GLU A 152 -2.86 15.15 -3.41
CA GLU A 152 -3.42 16.45 -3.80
C GLU A 152 -4.46 16.36 -4.96
N ALA A 153 -5.13 15.17 -5.11
CA ALA A 153 -5.99 14.87 -6.25
C ALA A 153 -7.34 14.25 -5.86
N HIS A 154 -7.73 14.29 -4.58
CA HIS A 154 -8.91 13.62 -4.02
C HIS A 154 -10.18 13.77 -4.87
N GLN A 155 -10.50 15.00 -5.29
CA GLN A 155 -11.74 15.27 -6.03
C GLN A 155 -11.75 14.66 -7.42
N ASP A 156 -10.62 14.73 -8.13
CA ASP A 156 -10.49 14.14 -9.47
C ASP A 156 -10.50 12.62 -9.44
N ILE A 157 -9.91 12.01 -8.40
CA ILE A 157 -9.99 10.56 -8.21
C ILE A 157 -11.44 10.12 -8.02
N LEU A 158 -12.19 10.74 -7.10
CA LEU A 158 -13.61 10.40 -6.89
C LEU A 158 -14.46 10.65 -8.13
N ARG A 159 -14.21 11.74 -8.85
CA ARG A 159 -14.88 12.06 -10.10
C ARG A 159 -14.63 10.98 -11.15
N ILE A 160 -13.38 10.59 -11.37
CA ILE A 160 -13.02 9.58 -12.38
C ILE A 160 -13.58 8.22 -12.00
N LEU A 161 -13.51 7.81 -10.73
CA LEU A 161 -14.13 6.57 -10.27
C LEU A 161 -15.66 6.55 -10.53
N ALA A 162 -16.32 7.70 -10.34
CA ALA A 162 -17.76 7.81 -10.62
C ALA A 162 -18.07 7.77 -12.13
N GLU A 163 -17.25 8.44 -12.94
CA GLU A 163 -17.38 8.48 -14.41
C GLU A 163 -17.17 7.11 -15.05
N GLU A 164 -16.12 6.39 -14.64
CA GLU A 164 -15.77 5.06 -15.19
C GLU A 164 -16.57 3.92 -14.55
N GLY A 165 -17.19 4.14 -13.40
CA GLY A 165 -17.71 3.08 -12.54
C GLY A 165 -16.58 2.32 -11.84
N ALA A 166 -16.50 2.47 -10.52
CA ALA A 166 -15.45 1.85 -9.71
C ALA A 166 -15.45 0.31 -9.84
N PRO A 167 -14.28 -0.36 -9.74
CA PRO A 167 -14.21 -1.80 -9.54
C PRO A 167 -14.92 -2.25 -8.26
N GLU A 168 -15.21 -3.54 -8.13
CA GLU A 168 -15.86 -4.11 -6.92
C GLU A 168 -15.12 -3.76 -5.63
N THR A 169 -13.79 -3.73 -5.68
CA THR A 169 -12.94 -3.40 -4.54
C THR A 169 -11.96 -2.28 -4.92
N VAL A 170 -11.99 -1.21 -4.13
CA VAL A 170 -11.06 -0.07 -4.25
C VAL A 170 -10.33 0.10 -2.93
N VAL A 171 -9.01 0.25 -2.99
CA VAL A 171 -8.14 0.50 -1.84
C VAL A 171 -7.42 1.83 -2.07
N PHE A 172 -7.62 2.80 -1.19
CA PHE A 172 -6.77 3.99 -1.13
C PHE A 172 -5.53 3.64 -0.30
N HIS A 173 -4.40 3.43 -0.98
CA HIS A 173 -3.13 3.20 -0.30
C HIS A 173 -2.65 4.50 0.35
N CYS A 174 -1.85 4.38 1.41
CA CYS A 174 -1.25 5.52 2.12
C CYS A 174 -2.24 6.67 2.32
N PHE A 175 -3.46 6.37 2.78
CA PHE A 175 -4.54 7.35 2.90
C PHE A 175 -4.03 8.64 3.56
N SER A 176 -4.24 9.77 2.91
CA SER A 176 -3.72 11.07 3.33
C SER A 176 -4.80 12.14 3.57
N GLY A 177 -6.07 11.76 3.41
CA GLY A 177 -7.22 12.65 3.59
C GLY A 177 -7.56 12.94 5.06
N ASP A 178 -8.51 13.84 5.24
CA ASP A 178 -9.12 14.15 6.52
C ASP A 178 -10.35 13.26 6.81
N ALA A 179 -11.03 13.54 7.92
CA ALA A 179 -12.22 12.82 8.34
C ALA A 179 -13.42 12.97 7.39
N GLU A 180 -13.54 14.07 6.65
CA GLU A 180 -14.63 14.29 5.67
C GLU A 180 -14.39 13.45 4.42
N PHE A 181 -13.18 13.48 3.88
CA PHE A 181 -12.81 12.65 2.76
C PHE A 181 -12.87 11.15 3.10
N ALA A 182 -12.42 10.76 4.30
CA ALA A 182 -12.54 9.39 4.77
C ALA A 182 -14.00 8.91 4.82
N ARG A 183 -14.96 9.74 5.31
CA ARG A 183 -16.39 9.38 5.27
C ARG A 183 -16.88 9.18 3.84
N SER A 184 -16.51 10.06 2.92
CA SER A 184 -16.90 9.94 1.50
C SER A 184 -16.41 8.61 0.90
N CYS A 185 -15.18 8.21 1.21
CA CYS A 185 -14.63 6.92 0.78
C CYS A 185 -15.34 5.73 1.44
N VAL A 186 -15.61 5.81 2.75
CA VAL A 186 -16.32 4.77 3.50
C VAL A 186 -17.74 4.59 2.98
N ASP A 187 -18.47 5.67 2.75
CA ASP A 187 -19.84 5.65 2.21
C ASP A 187 -19.89 5.06 0.79
N ALA A 188 -18.81 5.19 0.01
CA ALA A 188 -18.63 4.56 -1.29
C ALA A 188 -18.22 3.08 -1.21
N GLY A 189 -17.97 2.53 -0.02
CA GLY A 189 -17.53 1.15 0.18
C GLY A 189 -16.03 0.92 -0.02
N TYR A 190 -15.22 1.98 -0.11
CA TYR A 190 -13.78 1.87 -0.34
C TYR A 190 -13.03 1.50 0.93
N VAL A 191 -11.91 0.81 0.76
CA VAL A 191 -10.98 0.42 1.84
C VAL A 191 -9.86 1.46 1.92
N LEU A 192 -9.51 1.86 3.15
CA LEU A 192 -8.45 2.82 3.41
C LEU A 192 -7.27 2.14 4.08
N SER A 193 -6.08 2.33 3.53
CA SER A 193 -4.83 1.78 4.04
C SER A 193 -4.03 2.85 4.77
N PHE A 194 -3.58 2.54 5.98
CA PHE A 194 -2.87 3.48 6.84
C PHE A 194 -1.42 3.09 7.02
N ALA A 195 -0.54 3.98 6.53
CA ALA A 195 0.91 3.86 6.63
C ALA A 195 1.47 4.49 7.91
N GLY A 196 2.79 4.48 8.04
CA GLY A 196 3.51 5.10 9.15
C GLY A 196 3.20 6.59 9.38
N THR A 197 2.71 7.30 8.38
CA THR A 197 2.24 8.70 8.50
C THR A 197 1.15 8.88 9.55
N ALA A 198 0.28 7.88 9.73
CA ALA A 198 -0.79 7.90 10.75
C ALA A 198 -0.25 7.90 12.18
N THR A 199 1.02 7.53 12.38
CA THR A 199 1.67 7.54 13.69
C THR A 199 2.36 8.87 14.03
N PHE A 200 2.44 9.82 13.08
CA PHE A 200 3.14 11.08 13.29
C PHE A 200 2.41 11.98 14.30
N ARG A 201 3.18 12.74 15.07
CA ARG A 201 2.69 13.56 16.21
C ARG A 201 2.67 15.06 15.90
N ASN A 202 2.95 15.48 14.66
CA ASN A 202 2.88 16.88 14.27
C ASN A 202 1.44 17.32 13.96
N ALA A 203 1.20 18.62 13.90
CA ALA A 203 -0.13 19.18 13.65
C ALA A 203 -0.74 18.72 12.32
N ASN A 204 0.08 18.52 11.29
CA ASN A 204 -0.37 18.07 9.96
C ASN A 204 -0.87 16.62 9.95
N ALA A 205 -0.49 15.80 10.92
CA ALA A 205 -0.98 14.42 11.03
C ALA A 205 -2.32 14.31 11.77
N LYS A 206 -2.79 15.37 12.42
CA LYS A 206 -4.05 15.33 13.20
C LYS A 206 -5.26 14.97 12.35
N PRO A 207 -5.52 15.58 11.18
CA PRO A 207 -6.66 15.21 10.34
C PRO A 207 -6.65 13.73 9.93
N LEU A 208 -5.47 13.19 9.54
CA LEU A 208 -5.30 11.80 9.19
C LEU A 208 -5.58 10.86 10.39
N ARG A 209 -5.14 11.23 11.59
CA ARG A 209 -5.40 10.46 12.81
C ARG A 209 -6.87 10.45 13.19
N GLU A 210 -7.57 11.57 13.00
CA GLU A 210 -9.03 11.64 13.16
C GLU A 210 -9.75 10.74 12.15
N ALA A 211 -9.30 10.71 10.89
CA ALA A 211 -9.78 9.79 9.88
C ALA A 211 -9.56 8.32 10.31
N ALA A 212 -8.35 7.97 10.77
CA ALA A 212 -8.02 6.62 11.22
C ALA A 212 -8.87 6.14 12.43
N GLN A 213 -9.42 7.04 13.23
CA GLN A 213 -10.32 6.69 14.33
C GLN A 213 -11.74 6.32 13.88
N LEU A 214 -12.21 6.92 12.77
CA LEU A 214 -13.62 6.78 12.34
C LEU A 214 -13.86 5.65 11.33
N VAL A 215 -12.83 5.24 10.57
CA VAL A 215 -12.99 4.24 9.51
C VAL A 215 -13.38 2.88 10.10
N PRO A 216 -14.44 2.21 9.61
CA PRO A 216 -14.82 0.87 10.04
C PRO A 216 -13.70 -0.15 9.81
N LEU A 217 -13.59 -1.15 10.67
CA LEU A 217 -12.50 -2.14 10.61
C LEU A 217 -12.54 -3.01 9.37
N ASP A 218 -13.72 -3.24 8.83
CA ASP A 218 -13.93 -3.97 7.57
C ASP A 218 -13.60 -3.15 6.31
N GLN A 219 -13.25 -1.87 6.48
CA GLN A 219 -12.72 -0.98 5.44
C GLN A 219 -11.33 -0.42 5.81
N PHE A 220 -10.61 -1.09 6.71
CA PHE A 220 -9.36 -0.62 7.28
C PHE A 220 -8.26 -1.66 7.10
N VAL A 221 -7.18 -1.30 6.41
CA VAL A 221 -5.95 -2.09 6.32
C VAL A 221 -4.75 -1.24 6.71
N VAL A 222 -3.61 -1.88 6.89
CA VAL A 222 -2.36 -1.23 7.27
C VAL A 222 -1.25 -1.60 6.30
N GLU A 223 -0.27 -0.71 6.20
CA GLU A 223 0.86 -0.88 5.31
C GLU A 223 2.12 -0.19 5.85
N THR A 224 3.26 -0.46 5.24
CA THR A 224 4.48 0.30 5.50
C THR A 224 4.75 1.41 4.50
N ASP A 225 4.43 1.19 3.24
CA ASP A 225 4.94 1.97 2.10
C ASP A 225 6.49 2.02 2.13
N ALA A 226 7.12 0.92 2.58
CA ALA A 226 8.57 0.86 2.70
C ALA A 226 9.25 0.89 1.31
N PRO A 227 10.35 1.61 1.16
CA PRO A 227 11.27 2.15 2.20
C PRO A 227 10.89 3.52 2.77
N PHE A 228 9.74 4.06 2.39
CA PHE A 228 9.26 5.38 2.79
C PHE A 228 8.51 5.34 4.13
N LEU A 229 8.16 6.51 4.67
CA LEU A 229 7.15 6.74 5.71
C LEU A 229 7.35 5.98 7.03
N THR A 230 8.59 5.72 7.42
CA THR A 230 8.93 5.02 8.67
C THR A 230 8.14 5.56 9.86
N PRO A 231 7.43 4.69 10.63
CA PRO A 231 6.54 5.13 11.70
C PRO A 231 7.27 5.78 12.89
N HIS A 232 6.54 6.55 13.68
CA HIS A 232 7.01 7.06 14.97
C HIS A 232 7.39 5.88 15.89
N PRO A 233 8.48 6.00 16.70
CA PRO A 233 9.37 7.15 16.86
C PRO A 233 10.56 7.19 15.88
N PHE A 234 10.56 6.37 14.84
CA PHE A 234 11.71 6.15 13.98
C PHE A 234 11.71 6.98 12.69
N ARG A 235 10.83 7.96 12.57
CA ARG A 235 10.71 8.82 11.39
C ARG A 235 12.06 9.29 10.85
N GLY A 236 12.29 9.10 9.54
CA GLY A 236 13.52 9.49 8.85
C GLY A 236 14.64 8.45 8.92
N ARG A 237 14.36 7.24 9.42
CA ARG A 237 15.19 6.05 9.22
C ARG A 237 14.71 5.29 7.97
N PRO A 238 15.50 4.32 7.45
CA PRO A 238 14.99 3.37 6.47
C PRO A 238 13.78 2.60 7.02
N ASN A 239 12.90 2.13 6.13
CA ASN A 239 11.72 1.36 6.49
C ASN A 239 11.80 -0.04 5.87
N GLU A 240 11.19 -1.02 6.50
CA GLU A 240 11.00 -2.38 6.00
C GLU A 240 9.63 -2.92 6.42
N PRO A 241 9.10 -4.00 5.80
CA PRO A 241 7.78 -4.56 6.10
C PRO A 241 7.49 -4.81 7.57
N TYR A 242 8.48 -5.23 8.37
CA TYR A 242 8.27 -5.46 9.80
C TYR A 242 7.85 -4.20 10.58
N CYS A 243 8.11 -3.02 10.03
CA CYS A 243 7.76 -1.76 10.69
C CYS A 243 6.24 -1.49 10.72
N VAL A 244 5.42 -2.23 9.96
CA VAL A 244 3.96 -2.17 10.09
C VAL A 244 3.50 -2.51 11.50
N ASN A 245 4.27 -3.31 12.23
CA ASN A 245 4.04 -3.63 13.63
C ASN A 245 3.97 -2.35 14.50
N TYR A 246 4.87 -1.39 14.30
CA TYR A 246 4.84 -0.10 15.01
C TYR A 246 3.62 0.75 14.63
N THR A 247 3.20 0.69 13.37
CA THR A 247 1.99 1.35 12.90
C THR A 247 0.76 0.76 13.59
N LEU A 248 0.66 -0.57 13.67
CA LEU A 248 -0.42 -1.27 14.35
C LEU A 248 -0.50 -0.94 15.84
N GLN A 249 0.64 -0.92 16.54
CA GLN A 249 0.70 -0.55 17.97
C GLN A 249 0.14 0.86 18.22
N ASP A 250 0.59 1.86 17.42
CA ASP A 250 0.12 3.24 17.55
C ASP A 250 -1.38 3.38 17.23
N LEU A 251 -1.84 2.70 16.18
CA LEU A 251 -3.24 2.75 15.76
C LEU A 251 -4.17 2.01 16.75
N ALA A 252 -3.73 0.94 17.37
CA ALA A 252 -4.49 0.26 18.43
C ALA A 252 -4.69 1.20 19.63
N GLU A 253 -3.61 1.87 20.09
CA GLU A 253 -3.70 2.89 21.13
C GLU A 253 -4.64 4.05 20.74
N LEU A 254 -4.49 4.56 19.50
CA LEU A 254 -5.31 5.65 18.97
C LEU A 254 -6.81 5.31 18.99
N ARG A 255 -7.15 4.06 18.66
CA ARG A 255 -8.53 3.58 18.57
C ARG A 255 -9.08 3.06 19.89
N GLY A 256 -8.26 3.00 20.96
CA GLY A 256 -8.67 2.44 22.25
C GLY A 256 -8.96 0.93 22.19
N MET A 257 -8.29 0.19 21.32
CA MET A 257 -8.40 -1.25 21.11
C MET A 257 -7.18 -1.97 21.65
N THR A 258 -7.30 -3.26 21.90
CA THR A 258 -6.11 -4.11 22.07
C THR A 258 -5.39 -4.28 20.74
N LEU A 259 -4.08 -4.52 20.81
CA LEU A 259 -3.29 -4.79 19.60
C LEU A 259 -3.80 -6.03 18.86
N GLU A 260 -4.19 -7.07 19.59
CA GLU A 260 -4.72 -8.31 19.01
C GLU A 260 -6.01 -8.07 18.23
N GLU A 261 -6.97 -7.33 18.79
CA GLU A 261 -8.23 -6.99 18.11
C GLU A 261 -7.98 -6.24 16.79
N LEU A 262 -7.07 -5.25 16.79
CA LEU A 262 -6.77 -4.50 15.59
C LEU A 262 -6.05 -5.37 14.54
N VAL A 263 -5.05 -6.16 14.95
CA VAL A 263 -4.31 -7.06 14.03
C VAL A 263 -5.25 -8.05 13.38
N VAL A 264 -6.11 -8.72 14.16
CA VAL A 264 -7.08 -9.70 13.63
C VAL A 264 -8.04 -9.05 12.64
N ALA A 265 -8.58 -7.88 12.99
CA ALA A 265 -9.54 -7.18 12.14
C ALA A 265 -8.91 -6.69 10.82
N THR A 266 -7.74 -6.05 10.87
CA THR A 266 -7.05 -5.54 9.68
C THR A 266 -6.56 -6.66 8.78
N THR A 267 -6.13 -7.77 9.34
CA THR A 267 -5.75 -8.98 8.59
C THR A 267 -6.95 -9.59 7.89
N ALA A 268 -8.06 -9.76 8.58
CA ALA A 268 -9.30 -10.28 7.96
C ALA A 268 -9.78 -9.38 6.81
N THR A 269 -9.65 -8.06 6.94
CA THR A 269 -9.96 -7.12 5.86
C THR A 269 -8.99 -7.28 4.69
N ALA A 270 -7.69 -7.38 4.93
CA ALA A 270 -6.69 -7.60 3.88
C ALA A 270 -6.91 -8.94 3.15
N GLU A 271 -7.21 -10.01 3.87
CA GLU A 271 -7.52 -11.33 3.28
C GLU A 271 -8.77 -11.27 2.38
N ARG A 272 -9.83 -10.59 2.82
CA ARG A 272 -11.03 -10.38 2.01
C ARG A 272 -10.75 -9.54 0.77
N VAL A 273 -9.95 -8.49 0.90
CA VAL A 273 -9.59 -7.56 -0.18
C VAL A 273 -8.73 -8.26 -1.22
N PHE A 274 -7.61 -8.84 -0.81
CA PHE A 274 -6.60 -9.38 -1.72
C PHE A 274 -6.79 -10.86 -2.07
N ARG A 275 -7.68 -11.58 -1.38
CA ARG A 275 -8.02 -12.99 -1.67
C ARG A 275 -6.79 -13.89 -1.81
N PHE A 276 -5.83 -13.77 -0.91
CA PHE A 276 -4.53 -14.46 -0.96
C PHE A 276 -4.63 -15.98 -1.15
N ASP A 277 -5.68 -16.62 -0.63
CA ASP A 277 -5.87 -18.07 -0.74
C ASP A 277 -6.34 -18.53 -2.14
N GLN A 278 -6.63 -17.59 -3.03
CA GLN A 278 -7.01 -17.83 -4.43
C GLN A 278 -5.88 -17.48 -5.40
N ALA A 279 -4.76 -16.99 -4.86
CA ALA A 279 -3.60 -16.48 -5.60
C ALA A 279 -2.51 -17.56 -5.82
#